data_54ab463d7ec95048524d3d424db7ef27
#
_entry.id   54ab463d7ec95048524d3d424db7ef27
#
_cell.length_a   1.000
_cell.length_b   1.000
_cell.length_c   1.000
_cell.angle_alpha   90.00
_cell.angle_beta   90.00
_cell.angle_gamma   90.00
#
_symmetry.space_group_name_H-M   'P 1'
#
loop_
_entity.id
_entity.type
_entity.pdbx_description
1 polymer ?
#
loop_
_entity_poly.entity_id
_entity_poly.type
_entity_poly.pdbx_seq_one_letter_code
_entity_poly.pdbx_strand_id
1 'polypeptide(L)'
;AIFYHYANRFIETNAYENFNHIAEKTNLRMTRLLRMVEKIPNNMGWVITEYIQDPNTIYSITRQIVESNDEIFGCAIAFEPYYFTEKGKYFAPYSYMEGDAVITTELDDAYDYYQKNWYRIAKEKNTSRWSRPYHDFGNRSVMTTTYSVPLKDQNENIIGVFSVDLSLQYIG
;
A
#
# COMPACT_ATOMS: atom_id res chain seq x y z
N ALA A 1 -34.84 -35.19 28.05
CA ALA A 1 -33.41 -34.95 28.32
C ALA A 1 -32.53 -35.26 27.07
N ILE A 2 -32.70 -36.39 26.42
CA ILE A 2 -31.88 -36.84 25.27
C ILE A 2 -32.05 -35.91 24.06
N PHE A 3 -33.31 -35.56 23.70
CA PHE A 3 -33.62 -34.70 22.55
C PHE A 3 -33.00 -33.29 22.70
N TYR A 4 -33.06 -32.72 23.87
CA TYR A 4 -32.48 -31.41 24.18
C TYR A 4 -30.95 -31.42 24.02
N HIS A 5 -30.28 -32.49 24.43
CA HIS A 5 -28.86 -32.66 24.27
C HIS A 5 -28.44 -32.77 22.78
N TYR A 6 -29.17 -33.51 21.98
CA TYR A 6 -28.97 -33.63 20.52
C TYR A 6 -29.19 -32.29 19.81
N ALA A 7 -30.28 -31.58 20.18
CA ALA A 7 -30.57 -30.27 19.59
C ALA A 7 -29.50 -29.24 19.87
N ASN A 8 -28.99 -29.13 21.11
CA ASN A 8 -27.91 -28.23 21.45
C ASN A 8 -26.61 -28.56 20.70
N ARG A 9 -26.27 -29.85 20.64
CA ARG A 9 -25.08 -30.29 19.93
C ARG A 9 -25.14 -30.00 18.43
N PHE A 10 -26.29 -30.13 17.83
CA PHE A 10 -26.53 -29.80 16.42
C PHE A 10 -26.42 -28.30 16.16
N ILE A 11 -26.93 -27.44 17.06
CA ILE A 11 -26.84 -26.00 16.97
C ILE A 11 -25.37 -25.54 17.13
N GLU A 12 -24.63 -26.06 18.12
CA GLU A 12 -23.23 -25.77 18.35
C GLU A 12 -22.35 -26.16 17.14
N THR A 13 -22.58 -27.35 16.58
CA THR A 13 -21.85 -27.82 15.39
C THR A 13 -22.10 -26.92 14.17
N ASN A 14 -23.36 -26.59 13.91
CA ASN A 14 -23.70 -25.69 12.79
C ASN A 14 -23.17 -24.29 12.97
N ALA A 15 -23.19 -23.75 14.18
CA ALA A 15 -22.61 -22.44 14.50
C ALA A 15 -21.10 -22.43 14.28
N TYR A 16 -20.40 -23.49 14.68
CA TYR A 16 -18.97 -23.64 14.50
C TYR A 16 -18.58 -23.79 13.03
N GLU A 17 -19.31 -24.60 12.26
CA GLU A 17 -19.10 -24.76 10.82
C GLU A 17 -19.34 -23.45 10.07
N ASN A 18 -20.41 -22.72 10.39
CA ASN A 18 -20.68 -21.40 9.82
C ASN A 18 -19.60 -20.39 10.14
N PHE A 19 -19.10 -20.37 11.39
CA PHE A 19 -18.02 -19.49 11.79
C PHE A 19 -16.73 -19.78 11.00
N ASN A 20 -16.36 -21.06 10.89
CA ASN A 20 -15.19 -21.46 10.11
C ASN A 20 -15.32 -21.07 8.64
N HIS A 21 -16.48 -21.29 8.04
CA HIS A 21 -16.74 -20.92 6.65
C HIS A 21 -16.65 -19.41 6.43
N ILE A 22 -17.17 -18.59 7.35
CA ILE A 22 -17.05 -17.13 7.31
C ILE A 22 -15.58 -16.71 7.45
N ALA A 23 -14.85 -17.31 8.37
CA ALA A 23 -13.43 -17.01 8.58
C ALA A 23 -12.58 -17.36 7.34
N GLU A 24 -12.79 -18.51 6.73
CA GLU A 24 -12.12 -18.92 5.49
C GLU A 24 -12.44 -17.98 4.33
N LYS A 25 -13.71 -17.62 4.14
CA LYS A 25 -14.14 -16.67 3.11
C LYS A 25 -13.53 -15.29 3.30
N THR A 26 -13.45 -14.81 4.54
CA THR A 26 -12.84 -13.54 4.89
C THR A 26 -11.34 -13.56 4.63
N ASN A 27 -10.64 -14.63 5.01
CA ASN A 27 -9.21 -14.80 4.74
C ASN A 27 -8.92 -14.84 3.24
N LEU A 28 -9.73 -15.53 2.46
CA LEU A 28 -9.56 -15.60 1.01
C LEU A 28 -9.78 -14.24 0.34
N ARG A 29 -10.78 -13.48 0.78
CA ARG A 29 -11.05 -12.13 0.31
C ARG A 29 -9.88 -11.19 0.63
N MET A 30 -9.38 -11.23 1.85
CA MET A 30 -8.21 -10.49 2.30
C MET A 30 -6.98 -10.80 1.45
N THR A 31 -6.67 -12.08 1.29
CA THR A 31 -5.51 -12.52 0.50
C THR A 31 -5.58 -12.03 -0.95
N ARG A 32 -6.78 -12.06 -1.56
CA ARG A 32 -6.99 -11.54 -2.92
C ARG A 32 -6.75 -10.04 -2.99
N LEU A 33 -7.28 -9.28 -2.02
CA LEU A 33 -7.12 -7.83 -1.93
C LEU A 33 -5.63 -7.45 -1.83
N LEU A 34 -4.90 -8.06 -0.91
CA LEU A 34 -3.46 -7.81 -0.74
C LEU A 34 -2.69 -8.12 -2.03
N ARG A 35 -2.96 -9.24 -2.68
CA ARG A 35 -2.31 -9.60 -3.95
C ARG A 35 -2.63 -8.64 -5.10
N MET A 36 -3.83 -8.09 -5.15
CA MET A 36 -4.20 -7.09 -6.16
C MET A 36 -3.38 -5.81 -5.96
N VAL A 37 -3.30 -5.33 -4.73
CA VAL A 37 -2.51 -4.14 -4.38
C VAL A 37 -1.02 -4.34 -4.67
N GLU A 38 -0.44 -5.48 -4.30
CA GLU A 38 0.96 -5.82 -4.53
C GLU A 38 1.36 -5.79 -6.02
N LYS A 39 0.45 -6.15 -6.93
CA LYS A 39 0.73 -6.20 -8.37
C LYS A 39 1.09 -4.83 -8.94
N ILE A 40 0.54 -3.75 -8.40
CA ILE A 40 0.72 -2.41 -8.95
C ILE A 40 2.19 -2.00 -8.89
N PRO A 41 2.83 -1.85 -7.72
CA PRO A 41 4.23 -1.45 -7.67
C PRO A 41 5.18 -2.53 -8.21
N ASN A 42 4.86 -3.81 -8.04
CA ASN A 42 5.69 -4.90 -8.56
C ASN A 42 5.75 -4.91 -10.11
N ASN A 43 4.65 -4.56 -10.78
CA ASN A 43 4.58 -4.58 -12.23
C ASN A 43 4.96 -3.26 -12.88
N MET A 44 4.91 -2.14 -12.16
CA MET A 44 5.18 -0.80 -12.72
C MET A 44 6.55 -0.24 -12.35
N GLY A 45 7.23 -0.81 -11.35
CA GLY A 45 8.50 -0.27 -10.86
C GLY A 45 9.56 -0.13 -11.97
N TRP A 46 9.67 -1.12 -12.84
CA TRP A 46 10.61 -1.10 -13.96
C TRP A 46 10.31 0.00 -15.00
N VAL A 47 9.04 0.33 -15.23
CA VAL A 47 8.66 1.43 -16.13
C VAL A 47 9.19 2.76 -15.61
N ILE A 48 9.09 2.96 -14.28
CA ILE A 48 9.58 4.17 -13.63
C ILE A 48 11.10 4.28 -13.77
N THR A 49 11.82 3.20 -13.56
CA THR A 49 13.29 3.22 -13.58
C THR A 49 13.88 3.32 -14.99
N GLU A 50 13.22 2.74 -15.99
CA GLU A 50 13.77 2.67 -17.36
C GLU A 50 13.28 3.80 -18.27
N TYR A 51 12.05 4.27 -18.09
CA TYR A 51 11.41 5.16 -19.06
C TYR A 51 11.12 6.56 -18.55
N ILE A 52 11.14 6.81 -17.25
CA ILE A 52 10.83 8.14 -16.72
C ILE A 52 12.09 9.01 -16.68
N GLN A 53 12.16 9.93 -17.66
CA GLN A 53 13.20 10.95 -17.73
C GLN A 53 12.75 12.31 -17.17
N ASP A 54 11.45 12.62 -17.29
CA ASP A 54 10.86 13.83 -16.73
C ASP A 54 10.24 13.51 -15.35
N PRO A 55 10.83 14.01 -14.24
CA PRO A 55 10.32 13.78 -12.90
C PRO A 55 8.89 14.30 -12.70
N ASN A 56 8.43 15.29 -13.48
CA ASN A 56 7.07 15.79 -13.35
C ASN A 56 6.01 14.77 -13.76
N THR A 57 6.36 13.79 -14.59
CA THR A 57 5.49 12.66 -14.95
C THR A 57 5.07 11.82 -13.74
N ILE A 58 5.91 11.77 -12.70
CA ILE A 58 5.65 10.97 -11.49
C ILE A 58 4.37 11.42 -10.78
N TYR A 59 4.06 12.72 -10.74
CA TYR A 59 2.82 13.24 -10.15
C TYR A 59 1.58 12.68 -10.86
N SER A 60 1.62 12.62 -12.19
CA SER A 60 0.52 12.05 -12.99
C SER A 60 0.38 10.55 -12.76
N ILE A 61 1.49 9.84 -12.60
CA ILE A 61 1.49 8.39 -12.36
C ILE A 61 0.88 8.07 -11.00
N THR A 62 1.31 8.72 -9.93
CA THR A 62 0.75 8.48 -8.59
C THR A 62 -0.74 8.78 -8.56
N ARG A 63 -1.17 9.89 -9.20
CA ARG A 63 -2.57 10.25 -9.32
C ARG A 63 -3.38 9.20 -10.09
N GLN A 64 -2.91 8.78 -11.26
CA GLN A 64 -3.60 7.80 -12.09
C GLN A 64 -3.75 6.45 -11.38
N ILE A 65 -2.75 6.03 -10.59
CA ILE A 65 -2.82 4.80 -9.81
C ILE A 65 -3.97 4.86 -8.79
N VAL A 66 -4.10 5.96 -8.07
CA VAL A 66 -5.18 6.13 -7.08
C VAL A 66 -6.54 6.25 -7.78
N GLU A 67 -6.65 7.02 -8.86
CA GLU A 67 -7.89 7.21 -9.62
C GLU A 67 -8.41 5.92 -10.30
N SER A 68 -7.51 5.00 -10.64
CA SER A 68 -7.86 3.79 -11.41
C SER A 68 -8.02 2.53 -10.55
N ASN A 69 -7.81 2.62 -9.25
CA ASN A 69 -7.84 1.45 -8.37
C ASN A 69 -8.55 1.81 -7.06
N ASP A 70 -9.81 1.44 -6.97
CA ASP A 70 -10.68 1.78 -5.82
C ASP A 70 -10.12 1.30 -4.48
N GLU A 71 -9.33 0.22 -4.47
CA GLU A 71 -8.71 -0.34 -3.28
C GLU A 71 -7.49 0.45 -2.79
N ILE A 72 -6.90 1.29 -3.65
CA ILE A 72 -5.73 2.10 -3.32
C ILE A 72 -6.18 3.42 -2.70
N PHE A 73 -5.87 3.58 -1.42
CA PHE A 73 -6.09 4.83 -0.71
C PHE A 73 -5.06 5.91 -1.06
N GLY A 74 -3.80 5.52 -1.22
CA GLY A 74 -2.70 6.41 -1.54
C GLY A 74 -1.57 5.74 -2.32
N CYS A 75 -0.76 6.54 -2.98
CA CYS A 75 0.39 6.10 -3.75
C CYS A 75 1.51 7.13 -3.67
N ALA A 76 2.69 6.70 -3.27
CA ALA A 76 3.90 7.52 -3.30
C ALA A 76 5.00 6.85 -4.11
N ILE A 77 5.75 7.65 -4.86
CA ILE A 77 7.00 7.24 -5.49
C ILE A 77 8.07 8.20 -4.99
N ALA A 78 8.89 7.70 -4.07
CA ALA A 78 9.89 8.49 -3.34
C ALA A 78 11.29 8.12 -3.78
N PHE A 79 12.10 9.11 -4.08
CA PHE A 79 13.45 8.92 -4.61
C PHE A 79 14.54 9.18 -3.58
N GLU A 80 15.69 8.61 -3.82
CA GLU A 80 16.92 8.89 -3.07
C GLU A 80 17.31 10.37 -3.21
N PRO A 81 18.06 10.93 -2.22
CA PRO A 81 18.47 12.32 -2.26
C PRO A 81 19.16 12.69 -3.57
N TYR A 82 18.69 13.77 -4.21
CA TYR A 82 19.26 14.30 -5.44
C TYR A 82 19.27 13.36 -6.64
N TYR A 83 18.46 12.28 -6.64
CA TYR A 83 18.35 11.41 -7.80
C TYR A 83 17.94 12.19 -9.05
N PHE A 84 16.96 13.07 -8.94
CA PHE A 84 16.70 14.14 -9.89
C PHE A 84 17.31 15.44 -9.34
N THR A 85 18.43 15.87 -9.89
CA THR A 85 19.21 16.98 -9.34
C THR A 85 18.38 18.26 -9.20
N GLU A 86 17.51 18.53 -10.18
CA GLU A 86 16.60 19.68 -10.19
C GLU A 86 15.50 19.64 -9.12
N LYS A 87 15.21 18.48 -8.57
CA LYS A 87 14.21 18.29 -7.50
C LYS A 87 14.79 18.39 -6.08
N GLY A 88 16.12 18.43 -5.97
CA GLY A 88 16.78 18.57 -4.69
C GLY A 88 16.82 17.30 -3.84
N LYS A 89 16.90 17.48 -2.54
CA LYS A 89 17.07 16.37 -1.59
C LYS A 89 15.82 15.51 -1.44
N TYR A 90 14.67 16.14 -1.35
CA TYR A 90 13.38 15.45 -1.19
C TYR A 90 12.60 15.51 -2.50
N PHE A 91 12.24 14.35 -3.02
CA PHE A 91 11.32 14.25 -4.15
C PHE A 91 10.49 12.99 -4.02
N ALA A 92 9.26 13.17 -3.62
CA ALA A 92 8.31 12.07 -3.40
C ALA A 92 6.86 12.52 -3.71
N PRO A 93 6.47 12.55 -5.00
CA PRO A 93 5.07 12.74 -5.36
C PRO A 93 4.17 11.73 -4.67
N TYR A 94 3.12 12.22 -4.04
CA TYR A 94 2.14 11.45 -3.29
C TYR A 94 0.72 11.85 -3.68
N SER A 95 -0.09 10.87 -4.05
CA SER A 95 -1.52 11.06 -4.31
C SER A 95 -2.33 10.21 -3.36
N TYR A 96 -3.45 10.74 -2.87
CA TYR A 96 -4.32 10.04 -1.92
C TYR A 96 -5.78 10.47 -2.05
N MET A 97 -6.68 9.63 -1.55
CA MET A 97 -8.11 9.92 -1.51
C MET A 97 -8.45 10.88 -0.36
N GLU A 98 -9.15 11.95 -0.68
CA GLU A 98 -9.78 12.86 0.29
C GLU A 98 -11.26 12.99 -0.04
N GLY A 99 -12.10 12.25 0.69
CA GLY A 99 -13.49 12.07 0.29
C GLY A 99 -13.58 11.36 -1.06
N ASP A 100 -14.26 11.97 -2.02
CA ASP A 100 -14.39 11.44 -3.40
C ASP A 100 -13.37 12.03 -4.39
N ALA A 101 -12.40 12.79 -3.90
CA ALA A 101 -11.39 13.44 -4.73
C ALA A 101 -10.01 12.86 -4.49
N VAL A 102 -9.19 12.84 -5.54
CA VAL A 102 -7.75 12.52 -5.43
C VAL A 102 -6.96 13.81 -5.29
N ILE A 103 -6.24 13.93 -4.20
CA ILE A 103 -5.29 15.02 -3.94
C ILE A 103 -3.89 14.54 -4.28
N THR A 104 -3.14 15.38 -4.99
CA THR A 104 -1.73 15.14 -5.32
C THR A 104 -0.87 16.21 -4.66
N THR A 105 0.13 15.78 -3.92
CA THR A 105 1.09 16.62 -3.19
C THR A 105 2.51 16.05 -3.30
N GLU A 106 3.42 16.59 -2.54
CA GLU A 106 4.79 16.09 -2.40
C GLU A 106 5.12 15.90 -0.92
N LEU A 107 5.74 14.77 -0.61
CA LEU A 107 6.27 14.52 0.73
C LEU A 107 7.65 15.20 0.83
N ASP A 108 7.71 16.24 1.62
CA ASP A 108 8.85 17.14 1.76
C ASP A 108 9.70 16.86 3.02
N ASP A 109 10.57 17.78 3.37
CA ASP A 109 11.44 17.72 4.54
C ASP A 109 10.68 17.73 5.88
N ALA A 110 9.51 18.35 5.93
CA ALA A 110 8.68 18.36 7.15
C ALA A 110 8.14 16.95 7.47
N TYR A 111 7.90 16.14 6.43
CA TYR A 111 7.49 14.74 6.61
C TYR A 111 8.71 13.83 6.82
N ASP A 112 9.83 14.12 6.18
CA ASP A 112 11.06 13.32 6.18
C ASP A 112 10.83 11.82 5.97
N TYR A 113 10.42 11.48 4.75
CA TYR A 113 10.08 10.08 4.42
C TYR A 113 11.25 9.12 4.57
N TYR A 114 12.49 9.58 4.54
CA TYR A 114 13.68 8.75 4.77
C TYR A 114 13.68 8.07 6.14
N GLN A 115 13.03 8.70 7.14
CA GLN A 115 12.89 8.16 8.49
C GLN A 115 11.65 7.27 8.66
N LYS A 116 10.75 7.25 7.68
CA LYS A 116 9.52 6.47 7.79
C LYS A 116 9.77 4.98 7.53
N ASN A 117 9.11 4.14 8.29
CA ASN A 117 9.31 2.69 8.23
C ASN A 117 9.02 2.11 6.85
N TRP A 118 7.99 2.62 6.15
CA TRP A 118 7.63 2.14 4.82
C TRP A 118 8.75 2.35 3.79
N TYR A 119 9.48 3.47 3.88
CA TYR A 119 10.63 3.76 3.02
C TYR A 119 11.89 3.03 3.51
N ARG A 120 12.28 3.31 4.76
CA ARG A 120 13.53 2.86 5.34
C ARG A 120 13.69 1.33 5.31
N ILE A 121 12.64 0.59 5.74
CA ILE A 121 12.75 -0.86 5.85
C ILE A 121 12.80 -1.51 4.46
N ALA A 122 12.01 -1.03 3.48
CA ALA A 122 12.08 -1.54 2.12
C ALA A 122 13.48 -1.36 1.51
N LYS A 123 14.08 -0.18 1.72
CA LYS A 123 15.45 0.12 1.29
C LYS A 123 16.50 -0.74 2.01
N GLU A 124 16.52 -0.75 3.35
CA GLU A 124 17.53 -1.47 4.14
C GLU A 124 17.49 -2.98 3.92
N LYS A 125 16.31 -3.55 3.78
CA LYS A 125 16.12 -4.98 3.54
C LYS A 125 16.19 -5.36 2.07
N ASN A 126 16.18 -4.36 1.18
CA ASN A 126 16.16 -4.56 -0.27
C ASN A 126 15.09 -5.58 -0.70
N THR A 127 13.89 -5.47 -0.15
CA THR A 127 12.79 -6.39 -0.42
C THR A 127 11.46 -5.67 -0.28
N SER A 128 10.51 -6.11 -1.11
CA SER A 128 9.13 -5.65 -1.03
C SER A 128 8.45 -6.14 0.25
N ARG A 129 7.63 -5.29 0.87
CA ARG A 129 6.96 -5.67 2.11
C ARG A 129 5.79 -4.77 2.50
N TRP A 130 4.90 -5.32 3.33
CA TRP A 130 3.86 -4.59 4.02
C TRP A 130 4.38 -3.95 5.31
N SER A 131 3.92 -2.73 5.57
CA SER A 131 4.13 -2.08 6.87
C SER A 131 3.16 -2.63 7.93
N ARG A 132 3.43 -2.32 9.20
CA ARG A 132 2.36 -2.35 10.21
C ARG A 132 1.38 -1.22 9.94
N PRO A 133 0.09 -1.35 10.38
CA PRO A 133 -0.88 -0.26 10.28
C PRO A 133 -0.40 1.02 10.97
N TYR A 134 -0.68 2.17 10.36
CA TYR A 134 -0.42 3.49 10.90
C TYR A 134 -1.45 4.52 10.38
N HIS A 135 -1.51 5.69 10.98
CA HIS A 135 -2.35 6.79 10.49
C HIS A 135 -1.71 7.45 9.28
N ASP A 136 -2.51 7.60 8.22
CA ASP A 136 -2.03 8.22 6.97
C ASP A 136 -1.59 9.67 7.16
N PHE A 137 -0.66 10.11 6.30
CA PHE A 137 -0.15 11.49 6.32
C PHE A 137 -1.18 12.49 5.83
N GLY A 138 -1.83 12.21 4.71
CA GLY A 138 -2.82 13.10 4.09
C GLY A 138 -4.13 13.17 4.85
N ASN A 139 -4.57 12.06 5.42
CA ASN A 139 -5.79 11.96 6.23
C ASN A 139 -5.55 11.13 7.50
N ARG A 140 -5.21 11.80 8.58
CA ARG A 140 -4.88 11.17 9.87
C ARG A 140 -6.03 10.38 10.52
N SER A 141 -7.27 10.54 10.05
CA SER A 141 -8.40 9.73 10.50
C SER A 141 -8.43 8.34 9.86
N VAL A 142 -7.68 8.14 8.78
CA VAL A 142 -7.61 6.87 8.06
C VAL A 142 -6.41 6.06 8.54
N MET A 143 -6.69 4.83 8.99
CA MET A 143 -5.65 3.83 9.23
C MET A 143 -5.32 3.10 7.95
N THR A 144 -4.05 3.07 7.60
CA THR A 144 -3.53 2.44 6.39
C THR A 144 -2.46 1.39 6.72
N THR A 145 -2.27 0.49 5.79
CA THR A 145 -1.07 -0.34 5.68
C THR A 145 -0.46 -0.13 4.31
N THR A 146 0.84 -0.03 4.23
CA THR A 146 1.57 0.31 2.99
C THR A 146 2.37 -0.86 2.49
N TYR A 147 2.20 -1.17 1.21
CA TYR A 147 3.09 -2.08 0.49
C TYR A 147 4.16 -1.28 -0.23
N SER A 148 5.41 -1.54 0.09
CA SER A 148 6.57 -0.80 -0.42
C SER A 148 7.48 -1.72 -1.21
N VAL A 149 7.91 -1.24 -2.39
CA VAL A 149 8.80 -1.94 -3.32
C VAL A 149 10.03 -1.06 -3.56
N PRO A 150 11.26 -1.55 -3.29
CA PRO A 150 12.47 -0.80 -3.65
C PRO A 150 12.57 -0.66 -5.17
N LEU A 151 12.79 0.56 -5.65
CA LEU A 151 13.09 0.86 -7.04
C LEU A 151 14.59 0.74 -7.27
N LYS A 152 14.98 0.07 -8.35
CA LYS A 152 16.38 -0.17 -8.68
C LYS A 152 16.70 0.28 -10.10
N ASP A 153 17.90 0.81 -10.28
CA ASP A 153 18.45 1.07 -11.60
C ASP A 153 18.97 -0.23 -12.27
N GLN A 154 19.49 -0.10 -13.49
CA GLN A 154 20.03 -1.23 -14.25
C GLN A 154 21.27 -1.88 -13.58
N ASN A 155 21.89 -1.21 -12.62
CA ASN A 155 23.04 -1.72 -11.86
C ASN A 155 22.63 -2.28 -10.49
N GLU A 156 21.33 -2.50 -10.25
CA GLU A 156 20.76 -2.97 -8.99
C GLU A 156 20.91 -1.99 -7.80
N ASN A 157 21.28 -0.72 -8.05
CA ASN A 157 21.29 0.29 -7.00
C ASN A 157 19.88 0.74 -6.68
N ILE A 158 19.57 0.87 -5.40
CA ILE A 158 18.28 1.40 -4.97
C ILE A 158 18.26 2.91 -5.23
N ILE A 159 17.32 3.36 -6.05
CA ILE A 159 17.11 4.76 -6.42
C ILE A 159 15.89 5.38 -5.74
N GLY A 160 15.11 4.59 -5.05
CA GLY A 160 13.91 5.02 -4.36
C GLY A 160 13.03 3.87 -3.87
N VAL A 161 11.81 4.21 -3.48
CA VAL A 161 10.79 3.25 -3.06
C VAL A 161 9.45 3.63 -3.67
N PHE A 162 8.77 2.66 -4.27
CA PHE A 162 7.42 2.77 -4.75
C PHE A 162 6.47 2.17 -3.72
N SER A 163 5.52 2.94 -3.23
CA SER A 163 4.58 2.50 -2.21
C SER A 163 3.12 2.72 -2.60
N VAL A 164 2.27 1.83 -2.15
CA VAL A 164 0.81 1.93 -2.25
C VAL A 164 0.18 1.68 -0.90
N ASP A 165 -0.81 2.48 -0.57
CA ASP A 165 -1.52 2.46 0.71
C ASP A 165 -2.89 1.81 0.54
N LEU A 166 -3.18 0.85 1.40
CA LEU A 166 -4.48 0.22 1.55
C LEU A 166 -5.15 0.74 2.82
N SER A 167 -6.33 1.32 2.70
CA SER A 167 -7.14 1.70 3.87
C SER A 167 -7.68 0.46 4.57
N LEU A 168 -7.53 0.39 5.89
CA LEU A 168 -8.06 -0.71 6.69
C LEU A 168 -9.60 -0.75 6.71
N GLN A 169 -10.27 0.32 6.30
CA GLN A 169 -11.73 0.33 6.13
C GLN A 169 -12.21 -0.65 5.04
N TYR A 170 -11.35 -0.99 4.06
CA TYR A 170 -11.64 -2.00 3.05
C TYR A 170 -11.52 -3.44 3.54
N ILE A 171 -10.97 -3.64 4.74
CA ILE A 171 -10.69 -4.95 5.31
C ILE A 171 -11.81 -5.43 6.25
N GLY A 172 -12.70 -4.52 6.66
CA GLY A 172 -13.82 -4.78 7.56
C GLY A 172 -15.09 -5.32 6.91
#